data_b0b6a43511f7a1ef8672acd245412ae1
#
_entry.id   b0b6a43511f7a1ef8672acd245412ae1
#
_cell.length_a   1.000
_cell.length_b   1.000
_cell.length_c   1.000
_cell.angle_alpha   90.00
_cell.angle_beta   90.00
_cell.angle_gamma   90.00
#
_symmetry.space_group_name_H-M   'P 1'
#
loop_
_entity.id
_entity.type
_entity.pdbx_description
1 polymer ?
#
loop_
_entity_poly.entity_id
_entity_poly.type
_entity_poly.pdbx_seq_one_letter_code
_entity_poly.pdbx_strand_id
1 'polypeptide(L)'
;MKAKHIYYILALICAIPLQSCYIYNDEDFANDAEGNFEMLWKICDENYCYFDYKNIDWDSIHTVYRPRIYNGMSNDELFKVCADMLAELKDGHVNLYYPYDGSRYWKWNENYPENYDERIILENYFNFDYHRKGGFIYQTLPENIGYMHYDSFTSEFSDYLLNHILYKFKDCKGIIIDVRSNGGGLISNVNKLACRFTDQEKVLKGYELIKTGPGHNEFGDTVVNYLTAPSSSFSELNDKSEMVKYTGNVVVLSNRGVYSAANDFIRTMKVLDNVTVIGDRSGGGGGIPVSYELPNGWSVRLSKTPMVDVNMVHTEFGIDPTEGFKVDMAEDAHITGRDAILDRAIEYLLSK
;
A
#
# COMPACT_ATOMS: atom_id res chain seq x y z
N MET A 1 16.15 54.84 19.68
CA MET A 1 16.04 54.82 18.20
C MET A 1 16.75 53.57 17.69
N LYS A 2 16.11 52.86 16.77
CA LYS A 2 16.63 51.67 16.01
C LYS A 2 16.59 50.32 16.70
N ALA A 3 15.41 49.66 16.62
CA ALA A 3 15.26 48.20 16.55
C ALA A 3 13.85 47.86 16.02
N LYS A 4 13.56 48.13 14.79
CA LYS A 4 12.35 47.72 14.06
C LYS A 4 12.75 47.51 12.61
N HIS A 5 13.27 46.36 12.22
CA HIS A 5 13.37 46.00 10.78
C HIS A 5 13.95 44.59 10.53
N ILE A 6 13.71 43.61 11.40
CA ILE A 6 14.17 42.20 11.17
C ILE A 6 13.03 41.15 11.19
N TYR A 7 11.78 41.53 11.16
CA TYR A 7 10.67 40.54 11.27
C TYR A 7 9.89 40.27 9.97
N TYR A 8 10.38 40.65 8.78
CA TYR A 8 9.63 40.46 7.53
C TYR A 8 10.30 39.55 6.47
N ILE A 9 11.35 38.77 6.79
CA ILE A 9 12.00 37.88 5.83
C ILE A 9 11.83 36.37 6.16
N LEU A 10 11.14 36.01 7.25
CA LEU A 10 10.98 34.60 7.65
C LEU A 10 9.58 34.00 7.40
N ALA A 11 8.71 34.67 6.66
CA ALA A 11 7.33 34.24 6.43
C ALA A 11 7.01 33.84 4.97
N LEU A 12 8.03 33.58 4.12
CA LEU A 12 7.79 33.25 2.69
C LEU A 12 8.44 31.95 2.22
N ILE A 13 8.73 31.00 3.09
CA ILE A 13 9.35 29.71 2.68
C ILE A 13 8.47 28.47 3.07
N CYS A 14 7.21 28.65 3.38
CA CYS A 14 6.32 27.52 3.74
C CYS A 14 5.08 27.41 2.86
N ALA A 15 5.24 27.47 1.54
CA ALA A 15 4.15 27.11 0.60
C ALA A 15 4.76 26.71 -0.76
N ILE A 16 5.67 25.77 -0.76
CA ILE A 16 5.93 25.02 -1.99
C ILE A 16 5.21 23.68 -1.79
N PRO A 17 4.09 23.42 -2.48
CA PRO A 17 3.59 22.06 -2.56
C PRO A 17 4.70 21.24 -3.21
N LEU A 18 5.15 20.18 -2.55
CA LEU A 18 5.98 19.14 -3.15
C LEU A 18 5.13 18.39 -4.19
N GLN A 19 4.75 19.06 -5.26
CA GLN A 19 4.40 18.43 -6.50
C GLN A 19 5.72 18.08 -7.17
N SER A 20 6.18 16.85 -6.99
CA SER A 20 7.16 16.28 -7.90
C SER A 20 6.43 15.90 -9.19
N CYS A 21 5.99 16.90 -9.94
CA CYS A 21 5.70 16.74 -11.35
C CYS A 21 7.05 16.62 -12.04
N TYR A 22 7.44 15.43 -12.46
CA TYR A 22 8.45 15.30 -13.51
C TYR A 22 7.82 15.88 -14.77
N ILE A 23 8.27 17.09 -15.15
CA ILE A 23 7.88 17.73 -16.40
C ILE A 23 8.62 16.97 -17.51
N TYR A 24 7.91 16.16 -18.26
CA TYR A 24 8.34 15.79 -19.59
C TYR A 24 8.40 17.06 -20.42
N ASN A 25 9.40 17.23 -21.28
CA ASN A 25 9.48 18.37 -22.18
C ASN A 25 8.26 18.33 -23.12
N ASP A 26 7.26 19.17 -22.86
CA ASP A 26 6.02 19.30 -23.66
C ASP A 26 6.28 19.71 -25.13
N GLU A 27 7.52 20.10 -25.48
CA GLU A 27 7.88 20.61 -26.80
C GLU A 27 7.82 19.56 -27.92
N ASP A 28 7.84 18.25 -27.56
CA ASP A 28 7.88 17.16 -28.52
C ASP A 28 6.53 16.55 -28.89
N PHE A 29 5.45 16.88 -28.13
CA PHE A 29 4.13 16.28 -28.31
C PHE A 29 3.02 17.33 -28.44
N ALA A 30 2.26 17.26 -29.53
CA ALA A 30 1.13 18.15 -29.75
C ALA A 30 -0.02 17.88 -28.76
N ASN A 31 -0.75 18.93 -28.37
CA ASN A 31 -1.97 18.78 -27.59
C ASN A 31 -3.16 18.37 -28.50
N ASP A 32 -3.06 17.20 -29.09
CA ASP A 32 -4.11 16.52 -29.86
C ASP A 32 -4.19 15.05 -29.48
N ALA A 33 -5.08 14.29 -30.09
CA ALA A 33 -5.29 12.90 -29.74
C ALA A 33 -4.02 12.04 -29.96
N GLU A 34 -3.27 12.29 -31.03
CA GLU A 34 -2.06 11.57 -31.37
C GLU A 34 -0.92 11.89 -30.37
N GLY A 35 -0.66 13.19 -30.15
CA GLY A 35 0.41 13.61 -29.23
C GLY A 35 0.17 13.16 -27.80
N ASN A 36 -1.06 13.22 -27.30
CA ASN A 36 -1.38 12.70 -25.96
C ASN A 36 -1.21 11.18 -25.85
N PHE A 37 -1.59 10.42 -26.88
CA PHE A 37 -1.40 8.97 -26.92
C PHE A 37 0.08 8.59 -26.94
N GLU A 38 0.87 9.21 -27.84
CA GLU A 38 2.30 8.92 -27.99
C GLU A 38 3.09 9.31 -26.70
N MET A 39 2.76 10.45 -26.11
CA MET A 39 3.36 10.84 -24.84
C MET A 39 3.01 9.86 -23.71
N LEU A 40 1.75 9.43 -23.61
CA LEU A 40 1.33 8.42 -22.64
C LEU A 40 2.10 7.11 -22.81
N TRP A 41 2.21 6.62 -24.04
CA TRP A 41 2.96 5.42 -24.36
C TRP A 41 4.43 5.55 -23.96
N LYS A 42 5.08 6.67 -24.33
CA LYS A 42 6.48 6.97 -24.00
C LYS A 42 6.72 7.10 -22.50
N ILE A 43 5.83 7.78 -21.76
CA ILE A 43 5.91 7.87 -20.29
C ILE A 43 5.93 6.47 -19.68
N CYS A 44 5.04 5.59 -20.13
CA CYS A 44 5.02 4.22 -19.64
C CYS A 44 6.29 3.47 -20.02
N ASP A 45 6.72 3.53 -21.28
CA ASP A 45 7.91 2.87 -21.80
C ASP A 45 9.16 3.20 -20.97
N GLU A 46 9.38 4.48 -20.69
CA GLU A 46 10.58 4.93 -19.99
C GLU A 46 10.50 4.78 -18.47
N ASN A 47 9.31 4.66 -17.87
CA ASN A 47 9.16 4.77 -16.42
C ASN A 47 8.51 3.57 -15.74
N TYR A 48 7.70 2.77 -16.44
CA TYR A 48 7.09 1.60 -15.83
C TYR A 48 8.13 0.54 -15.50
N CYS A 49 8.06 -0.04 -14.29
CA CYS A 49 9.16 -0.84 -13.75
C CYS A 49 8.98 -2.36 -13.90
N TYR A 50 7.85 -2.85 -14.44
CA TYR A 50 7.53 -4.27 -14.42
C TYR A 50 7.35 -4.92 -15.81
N PHE A 51 7.83 -4.31 -16.87
CA PHE A 51 7.71 -4.90 -18.22
C PHE A 51 8.27 -6.31 -18.28
N ASP A 52 9.54 -6.48 -17.92
CA ASP A 52 10.20 -7.78 -17.96
C ASP A 52 9.65 -8.73 -16.89
N TYR A 53 9.40 -8.24 -15.68
CA TYR A 53 8.85 -9.05 -14.59
C TYR A 53 7.49 -9.66 -14.93
N LYS A 54 6.66 -8.91 -15.68
CA LYS A 54 5.33 -9.33 -16.13
C LYS A 54 5.35 -9.93 -17.55
N ASN A 55 6.51 -9.96 -18.21
CA ASN A 55 6.68 -10.41 -19.59
C ASN A 55 5.72 -9.68 -20.55
N ILE A 56 5.75 -8.34 -20.53
CA ILE A 56 4.92 -7.46 -21.35
C ILE A 56 5.75 -6.87 -22.48
N ASP A 57 5.33 -7.13 -23.73
CA ASP A 57 5.88 -6.51 -24.94
C ASP A 57 5.12 -5.20 -25.22
N TRP A 58 5.68 -4.08 -24.75
CA TRP A 58 5.04 -2.76 -24.82
C TRP A 58 5.00 -2.19 -26.24
N ASP A 59 6.00 -2.48 -27.06
CA ASP A 59 6.03 -2.11 -28.49
C ASP A 59 4.90 -2.81 -29.29
N SER A 60 4.69 -4.10 -29.03
CA SER A 60 3.58 -4.84 -29.63
C SER A 60 2.23 -4.26 -29.21
N ILE A 61 2.07 -3.82 -27.95
CA ILE A 61 0.86 -3.16 -27.46
C ILE A 61 0.66 -1.81 -28.19
N HIS A 62 1.70 -0.99 -28.36
CA HIS A 62 1.63 0.23 -29.17
C HIS A 62 1.08 -0.04 -30.57
N THR A 63 1.65 -1.05 -31.26
CA THR A 63 1.25 -1.45 -32.61
C THR A 63 -0.24 -1.80 -32.69
N VAL A 64 -0.83 -2.37 -31.63
CA VAL A 64 -2.26 -2.75 -31.56
C VAL A 64 -3.16 -1.54 -31.29
N TYR A 65 -2.72 -0.62 -30.43
CA TYR A 65 -3.57 0.49 -29.98
C TYR A 65 -3.42 1.75 -30.83
N ARG A 66 -2.25 2.06 -31.38
CA ARG A 66 -1.99 3.24 -32.22
C ARG A 66 -2.97 3.41 -33.38
N PRO A 67 -3.36 2.38 -34.15
CA PRO A 67 -4.32 2.52 -35.25
C PRO A 67 -5.75 2.90 -34.82
N ARG A 68 -6.06 2.87 -33.53
CA ARG A 68 -7.36 3.30 -33.00
C ARG A 68 -7.44 4.80 -32.76
N ILE A 69 -6.31 5.51 -32.84
CA ILE A 69 -6.20 6.96 -32.68
C ILE A 69 -6.37 7.63 -34.03
N TYR A 70 -7.27 8.62 -34.09
CA TYR A 70 -7.55 9.37 -35.29
C TYR A 70 -7.83 10.87 -34.97
N ASN A 71 -7.58 11.72 -35.96
CA ASN A 71 -7.80 13.15 -35.81
C ASN A 71 -9.29 13.47 -35.62
N GLY A 72 -9.62 14.29 -34.61
CA GLY A 72 -10.98 14.70 -34.31
C GLY A 72 -11.78 13.73 -33.44
N MET A 73 -11.17 12.68 -32.89
CA MET A 73 -11.83 11.84 -31.87
C MET A 73 -12.11 12.66 -30.60
N SER A 74 -13.17 12.30 -29.90
CA SER A 74 -13.54 12.95 -28.64
C SER A 74 -12.58 12.55 -27.50
N ASN A 75 -12.58 13.36 -26.42
CA ASN A 75 -11.81 13.04 -25.21
C ASN A 75 -12.24 11.71 -24.58
N ASP A 76 -13.54 11.38 -24.61
CA ASP A 76 -14.03 10.10 -24.07
C ASP A 76 -13.55 8.90 -24.89
N GLU A 77 -13.51 9.03 -26.22
CA GLU A 77 -12.95 7.99 -27.10
C GLU A 77 -11.44 7.83 -26.87
N LEU A 78 -10.70 8.95 -26.80
CA LEU A 78 -9.26 8.93 -26.50
C LEU A 78 -8.99 8.29 -25.13
N PHE A 79 -9.74 8.72 -24.08
CA PHE A 79 -9.60 8.18 -22.75
C PHE A 79 -9.81 6.66 -22.73
N LYS A 80 -10.86 6.19 -23.43
CA LYS A 80 -11.15 4.76 -23.49
C LYS A 80 -10.00 3.98 -24.15
N VAL A 81 -9.45 4.45 -25.27
CA VAL A 81 -8.33 3.77 -25.96
C VAL A 81 -7.09 3.76 -25.07
N CYS A 82 -6.75 4.88 -24.43
CA CYS A 82 -5.63 5.00 -23.52
C CYS A 82 -5.81 4.11 -22.27
N ALA A 83 -7.00 4.07 -21.68
CA ALA A 83 -7.32 3.23 -20.53
C ALA A 83 -7.23 1.74 -20.87
N ASP A 84 -7.75 1.33 -22.02
CA ASP A 84 -7.67 -0.05 -22.51
C ASP A 84 -6.19 -0.47 -22.73
N MET A 85 -5.35 0.43 -23.30
CA MET A 85 -3.90 0.19 -23.46
C MET A 85 -3.20 0.02 -22.10
N LEU A 86 -3.48 0.91 -21.13
CA LEU A 86 -2.89 0.83 -19.81
C LEU A 86 -3.31 -0.43 -19.04
N ALA A 87 -4.50 -0.96 -19.29
CA ALA A 87 -4.99 -2.18 -18.66
C ALA A 87 -4.15 -3.43 -19.02
N GLU A 88 -3.42 -3.41 -20.15
CA GLU A 88 -2.49 -4.48 -20.53
C GLU A 88 -1.30 -4.61 -19.56
N LEU A 89 -0.98 -3.56 -18.80
CA LEU A 89 0.05 -3.59 -17.75
C LEU A 89 -0.37 -4.42 -16.53
N LYS A 90 -1.66 -4.73 -16.39
CA LYS A 90 -2.21 -5.58 -15.30
C LYS A 90 -1.75 -5.13 -13.91
N ASP A 91 -1.82 -3.82 -13.66
CA ASP A 91 -1.31 -3.18 -12.46
C ASP A 91 -2.34 -2.21 -11.87
N GLY A 92 -2.75 -2.45 -10.62
CA GLY A 92 -3.71 -1.61 -9.92
C GLY A 92 -3.18 -0.20 -9.59
N HIS A 93 -1.86 0.02 -9.67
CA HIS A 93 -1.25 1.34 -9.51
C HIS A 93 -1.16 2.12 -10.83
N VAL A 94 -1.47 1.50 -11.97
CA VAL A 94 -1.53 2.19 -13.26
C VAL A 94 -2.92 2.77 -13.45
N ASN A 95 -2.99 4.10 -13.49
CA ASN A 95 -4.24 4.84 -13.55
C ASN A 95 -4.11 6.03 -14.49
N LEU A 96 -5.12 6.28 -15.31
CA LEU A 96 -5.26 7.51 -16.10
C LEU A 96 -6.41 8.31 -15.50
N TYR A 97 -6.20 9.59 -15.26
CA TYR A 97 -7.20 10.51 -14.71
C TYR A 97 -7.45 11.67 -15.67
N TYR A 98 -8.70 11.96 -15.91
CA TYR A 98 -9.14 13.19 -16.52
C TYR A 98 -10.36 13.76 -15.78
N PRO A 99 -10.82 14.99 -16.04
CA PRO A 99 -11.80 15.65 -15.15
C PRO A 99 -13.10 14.88 -14.88
N TYR A 100 -13.46 13.94 -15.75
CA TYR A 100 -14.77 13.25 -15.68
C TYR A 100 -14.67 11.76 -15.39
N ASP A 101 -13.45 11.15 -15.46
CA ASP A 101 -13.30 9.71 -15.25
C ASP A 101 -11.87 9.34 -14.80
N GLY A 102 -11.70 8.11 -14.30
CA GLY A 102 -10.42 7.54 -13.91
C GLY A 102 -10.36 6.04 -14.20
N SER A 103 -9.32 5.63 -14.92
CA SER A 103 -9.10 4.21 -15.21
C SER A 103 -8.38 3.50 -14.07
N ARG A 104 -8.69 2.21 -13.86
CA ARG A 104 -7.97 1.33 -12.94
C ARG A 104 -8.14 -0.13 -13.32
N TYR A 105 -7.07 -0.90 -13.18
CA TYR A 105 -7.10 -2.34 -13.35
C TYR A 105 -7.48 -3.02 -12.04
N TRP A 106 -8.67 -3.66 -11.98
CA TRP A 106 -9.20 -4.33 -10.78
C TRP A 106 -9.03 -5.86 -10.77
N LYS A 107 -8.66 -6.47 -11.92
CA LYS A 107 -8.61 -7.93 -12.06
C LYS A 107 -7.60 -8.64 -11.16
N TRP A 108 -6.69 -7.89 -10.52
CA TRP A 108 -5.81 -8.43 -9.51
C TRP A 108 -6.56 -8.96 -8.27
N ASN A 109 -7.78 -8.49 -8.05
CA ASN A 109 -8.65 -8.86 -6.92
C ASN A 109 -9.92 -9.61 -7.35
N GLU A 110 -10.22 -9.70 -8.65
CA GLU A 110 -11.38 -10.43 -9.14
C GLU A 110 -11.18 -11.94 -9.02
N ASN A 111 -12.28 -12.68 -8.76
CA ASN A 111 -12.31 -14.14 -8.69
C ASN A 111 -11.50 -14.77 -7.54
N TYR A 112 -11.23 -14.01 -6.48
CA TYR A 112 -10.69 -14.53 -5.23
C TYR A 112 -11.74 -14.47 -4.11
N PRO A 113 -11.69 -15.38 -3.11
CA PRO A 113 -12.52 -15.28 -1.93
C PRO A 113 -12.29 -13.94 -1.22
N GLU A 114 -13.37 -13.30 -0.75
CA GLU A 114 -13.25 -12.05 0.00
C GLU A 114 -12.48 -12.24 1.32
N ASN A 115 -12.67 -13.41 1.96
CA ASN A 115 -11.95 -13.80 3.17
C ASN A 115 -12.01 -12.77 4.32
N TYR A 116 -13.07 -11.95 4.35
CA TYR A 116 -13.32 -10.95 5.39
C TYR A 116 -14.78 -10.52 5.39
N ASP A 117 -15.39 -10.55 6.58
CA ASP A 117 -16.70 -9.95 6.85
C ASP A 117 -16.66 -9.29 8.23
N GLU A 118 -16.62 -7.93 8.23
CA GLU A 118 -16.60 -7.13 9.47
C GLU A 118 -17.80 -7.48 10.38
N ARG A 119 -18.96 -7.73 9.80
CA ARG A 119 -20.18 -8.00 10.56
C ARG A 119 -20.04 -9.28 11.40
N ILE A 120 -19.46 -10.34 10.84
CA ILE A 120 -19.20 -11.58 11.58
C ILE A 120 -18.36 -11.30 12.82
N ILE A 121 -17.31 -10.49 12.67
CA ILE A 121 -16.40 -10.15 13.78
C ILE A 121 -17.14 -9.34 14.85
N LEU A 122 -17.84 -8.27 14.44
CA LEU A 122 -18.53 -7.38 15.38
C LEU A 122 -19.66 -8.09 16.12
N GLU A 123 -20.41 -8.96 15.43
CA GLU A 123 -21.55 -9.67 16.00
C GLU A 123 -21.11 -10.86 16.85
N ASN A 124 -20.27 -11.76 16.31
CA ASN A 124 -20.04 -13.07 16.91
C ASN A 124 -18.79 -13.16 17.78
N TYR A 125 -17.78 -12.28 17.57
CA TYR A 125 -16.58 -12.26 18.41
C TYR A 125 -16.59 -11.13 19.43
N PHE A 126 -17.26 -10.01 19.15
CA PHE A 126 -17.33 -8.88 20.07
C PHE A 126 -18.70 -8.69 20.72
N ASN A 127 -19.75 -9.38 20.23
CA ASN A 127 -21.13 -9.13 20.69
C ASN A 127 -21.47 -7.62 20.67
N PHE A 128 -20.98 -6.90 19.62
CA PHE A 128 -21.07 -5.43 19.46
C PHE A 128 -20.42 -4.58 20.57
N ASP A 129 -19.61 -5.19 21.44
CA ASP A 129 -18.79 -4.47 22.43
C ASP A 129 -17.37 -4.27 21.87
N TYR A 130 -17.11 -3.12 21.25
CA TYR A 130 -15.84 -2.78 20.63
C TYR A 130 -15.56 -1.28 20.67
N HIS A 131 -14.30 -0.93 20.42
CA HIS A 131 -13.88 0.45 20.23
C HIS A 131 -13.57 0.71 18.76
N ARG A 132 -13.94 1.92 18.25
CA ARG A 132 -13.60 2.34 16.87
C ARG A 132 -13.00 3.76 16.92
N LYS A 133 -11.74 3.91 16.51
CA LYS A 133 -11.05 5.21 16.46
C LYS A 133 -9.81 5.16 15.55
N GLY A 134 -9.57 6.21 14.76
CA GLY A 134 -8.36 6.39 13.95
C GLY A 134 -8.13 5.25 12.95
N GLY A 135 -9.20 4.77 12.29
CA GLY A 135 -9.16 3.60 11.39
C GLY A 135 -9.05 2.25 12.09
N PHE A 136 -8.91 2.22 13.43
CA PHE A 136 -8.89 0.97 14.19
C PHE A 136 -10.26 0.58 14.72
N ILE A 137 -10.59 -0.72 14.60
CA ILE A 137 -11.57 -1.41 15.44
C ILE A 137 -10.77 -2.31 16.36
N TYR A 138 -10.98 -2.25 17.66
CA TYR A 138 -10.18 -3.04 18.59
C TYR A 138 -10.96 -3.47 19.84
N GLN A 139 -10.65 -4.66 20.33
CA GLN A 139 -11.20 -5.25 21.56
C GLN A 139 -10.25 -6.36 22.08
N THR A 140 -10.40 -6.71 23.35
CA THR A 140 -9.80 -7.94 23.89
C THR A 140 -10.81 -9.07 23.76
N LEU A 141 -10.42 -10.16 23.08
CA LEU A 141 -11.23 -11.37 22.94
C LEU A 141 -11.32 -12.13 24.28
N PRO A 142 -12.37 -12.98 24.46
CA PRO A 142 -12.56 -13.75 25.70
C PRO A 142 -11.36 -14.61 26.11
N GLU A 143 -10.54 -15.07 25.15
CA GLU A 143 -9.32 -15.89 25.33
C GLU A 143 -8.14 -15.09 25.88
N ASN A 144 -8.31 -13.81 26.20
CA ASN A 144 -7.27 -12.85 26.56
C ASN A 144 -6.27 -12.62 25.41
N ILE A 145 -6.81 -12.41 24.21
CA ILE A 145 -6.05 -12.07 23.00
C ILE A 145 -6.48 -10.66 22.56
N GLY A 146 -5.51 -9.78 22.33
CA GLY A 146 -5.78 -8.46 21.76
C GLY A 146 -6.12 -8.59 20.28
N TYR A 147 -7.22 -7.98 19.83
CA TYR A 147 -7.55 -7.89 18.41
C TYR A 147 -7.65 -6.44 18.00
N MET A 148 -7.00 -6.10 16.88
CA MET A 148 -7.20 -4.82 16.20
C MET A 148 -7.27 -5.01 14.68
N HIS A 149 -8.35 -4.51 14.07
CA HIS A 149 -8.46 -4.34 12.63
C HIS A 149 -8.07 -2.92 12.27
N TYR A 150 -7.26 -2.74 11.21
CA TYR A 150 -6.89 -1.43 10.68
C TYR A 150 -7.37 -1.33 9.22
N ASP A 151 -8.36 -0.46 8.99
CA ASP A 151 -9.15 -0.40 7.76
C ASP A 151 -8.38 0.14 6.55
N SER A 152 -7.48 1.11 6.77
CA SER A 152 -6.71 1.74 5.68
C SER A 152 -5.47 2.44 6.22
N PHE A 153 -4.34 2.29 5.51
CA PHE A 153 -3.14 3.08 5.79
C PHE A 153 -3.27 4.56 5.37
N THR A 154 -4.40 4.98 4.80
CA THR A 154 -4.75 6.40 4.66
C THR A 154 -5.37 6.99 5.92
N SER A 155 -5.94 6.16 6.80
CA SER A 155 -6.54 6.60 8.06
C SER A 155 -5.46 7.07 9.02
N GLU A 156 -5.59 8.31 9.49
CA GLU A 156 -4.65 8.86 10.45
C GLU A 156 -4.91 8.34 11.86
N PHE A 157 -3.85 8.06 12.59
CA PHE A 157 -3.89 7.73 14.02
C PHE A 157 -2.74 8.38 14.78
N SER A 158 -3.02 8.78 16.00
CA SER A 158 -2.00 9.36 16.88
C SER A 158 -1.15 8.29 17.56
N ASP A 159 0.08 8.66 17.95
CA ASP A 159 0.90 7.80 18.80
C ASP A 159 0.25 7.51 20.15
N TYR A 160 -0.49 8.48 20.70
CA TYR A 160 -1.25 8.32 21.95
C TYR A 160 -2.36 7.28 21.81
N LEU A 161 -3.09 7.27 20.68
CA LEU A 161 -4.10 6.23 20.43
C LEU A 161 -3.45 4.85 20.36
N LEU A 162 -2.35 4.73 19.61
CA LEU A 162 -1.64 3.44 19.47
C LEU A 162 -1.06 2.98 20.82
N ASN A 163 -0.49 3.90 21.62
CA ASN A 163 -0.07 3.62 22.97
C ASN A 163 -1.23 3.11 23.83
N HIS A 164 -2.41 3.73 23.75
CA HIS A 164 -3.60 3.30 24.48
C HIS A 164 -4.03 1.88 24.11
N ILE A 165 -4.08 1.58 22.81
CA ILE A 165 -4.45 0.24 22.31
C ILE A 165 -3.46 -0.82 22.79
N LEU A 166 -2.15 -0.58 22.61
CA LEU A 166 -1.11 -1.53 23.00
C LEU A 166 -0.99 -1.68 24.52
N TYR A 167 -1.24 -0.61 25.28
CA TYR A 167 -1.28 -0.72 26.74
C TYR A 167 -2.47 -1.57 27.21
N LYS A 168 -3.63 -1.46 26.56
CA LYS A 168 -4.78 -2.34 26.82
C LYS A 168 -4.44 -3.82 26.55
N PHE A 169 -3.58 -4.10 25.57
CA PHE A 169 -3.19 -5.46 25.18
C PHE A 169 -1.90 -5.98 25.85
N LYS A 170 -1.25 -5.19 26.72
CA LYS A 170 0.07 -5.51 27.27
C LYS A 170 0.16 -6.87 27.97
N ASP A 171 -0.96 -7.31 28.60
CA ASP A 171 -1.05 -8.55 29.35
C ASP A 171 -1.80 -9.66 28.60
N CYS A 172 -2.08 -9.44 27.29
CA CYS A 172 -2.69 -10.44 26.44
C CYS A 172 -1.67 -11.53 26.06
N LYS A 173 -2.18 -12.75 25.82
CA LYS A 173 -1.36 -13.89 25.36
C LYS A 173 -0.74 -13.68 23.99
N GLY A 174 -1.37 -12.83 23.18
CA GLY A 174 -0.93 -12.44 21.86
C GLY A 174 -1.80 -11.31 21.30
N ILE A 175 -1.37 -10.73 20.17
CA ILE A 175 -2.13 -9.71 19.45
C ILE A 175 -2.42 -10.21 18.03
N ILE A 176 -3.66 -10.04 17.59
CA ILE A 176 -4.08 -10.20 16.20
C ILE A 176 -4.21 -8.82 15.57
N ILE A 177 -3.46 -8.58 14.50
CA ILE A 177 -3.56 -7.39 13.67
C ILE A 177 -4.23 -7.80 12.37
N ASP A 178 -5.47 -7.39 12.19
CA ASP A 178 -6.23 -7.70 10.99
C ASP A 178 -6.13 -6.55 9.99
N VAL A 179 -5.48 -6.81 8.86
CA VAL A 179 -5.39 -5.85 7.74
C VAL A 179 -6.11 -6.37 6.50
N ARG A 180 -6.97 -7.38 6.65
CA ARG A 180 -7.76 -7.88 5.53
C ARG A 180 -8.59 -6.76 4.91
N SER A 181 -8.65 -6.74 3.59
CA SER A 181 -9.33 -5.72 2.77
C SER A 181 -8.79 -4.29 2.90
N ASN A 182 -7.61 -4.11 3.51
CA ASN A 182 -6.91 -2.82 3.56
C ASN A 182 -6.19 -2.56 2.23
N GLY A 183 -6.70 -1.61 1.45
CA GLY A 183 -6.17 -1.26 0.12
C GLY A 183 -4.86 -0.44 0.13
N GLY A 184 -4.26 -0.19 1.30
CA GLY A 184 -3.01 0.56 1.42
C GLY A 184 -3.18 2.01 1.84
N GLY A 185 -2.22 2.86 1.46
CA GLY A 185 -2.15 4.28 1.82
C GLY A 185 -0.72 4.76 2.03
N LEU A 186 -0.42 5.34 3.19
CA LEU A 186 0.87 5.95 3.50
C LEU A 186 1.87 4.94 4.10
N ILE A 187 3.05 4.82 3.50
CA ILE A 187 4.16 3.99 4.03
C ILE A 187 4.65 4.48 5.40
N SER A 188 4.52 5.78 5.70
CA SER A 188 4.82 6.32 7.03
C SER A 188 3.97 5.68 8.13
N ASN A 189 2.69 5.41 7.85
CA ASN A 189 1.80 4.72 8.79
C ASN A 189 2.17 3.23 8.94
N VAL A 190 2.71 2.59 7.89
CA VAL A 190 3.28 1.23 8.00
C VAL A 190 4.40 1.20 9.03
N ASN A 191 5.39 2.08 8.90
CA ASN A 191 6.51 2.13 9.84
C ASN A 191 6.07 2.53 11.25
N LYS A 192 5.12 3.48 11.37
CA LYS A 192 4.56 3.94 12.66
C LYS A 192 3.87 2.81 13.42
N LEU A 193 3.15 1.94 12.72
CA LEU A 193 2.48 0.78 13.32
C LEU A 193 3.47 -0.37 13.59
N ALA A 194 4.25 -0.78 12.58
CA ALA A 194 5.09 -1.97 12.65
C ALA A 194 6.23 -1.86 13.69
N CYS A 195 6.81 -0.66 13.89
CA CYS A 195 7.92 -0.46 14.85
C CYS A 195 7.52 -0.71 16.31
N ARG A 196 6.22 -0.86 16.60
CA ARG A 196 5.70 -1.18 17.93
C ARG A 196 5.83 -2.65 18.31
N PHE A 197 6.18 -3.51 17.34
CA PHE A 197 6.20 -4.97 17.52
C PHE A 197 7.63 -5.56 17.54
N THR A 198 8.64 -4.72 17.74
CA THR A 198 10.03 -5.14 17.88
C THR A 198 10.77 -4.22 18.84
N ASP A 199 11.73 -4.79 19.59
CA ASP A 199 12.67 -4.03 20.42
C ASP A 199 13.91 -3.59 19.64
N GLN A 200 14.14 -4.15 18.45
CA GLN A 200 15.27 -3.78 17.63
C GLN A 200 15.11 -2.34 17.12
N GLU A 201 16.19 -1.56 17.19
CA GLU A 201 16.19 -0.18 16.71
C GLU A 201 16.08 -0.09 15.18
N LYS A 202 16.57 -1.13 14.48
CA LYS A 202 16.65 -1.17 13.02
C LYS A 202 16.54 -2.61 12.54
N VAL A 203 15.50 -2.88 11.74
CA VAL A 203 15.27 -4.21 11.12
C VAL A 203 15.28 -4.07 9.61
N LEU A 204 16.08 -4.87 8.92
CA LEU A 204 16.03 -4.93 7.45
C LEU A 204 14.69 -5.50 7.00
N LYS A 205 13.93 -4.74 6.20
CA LYS A 205 12.62 -5.18 5.69
C LYS A 205 12.60 -5.44 4.18
N GLY A 206 13.67 -5.14 3.47
CA GLY A 206 13.82 -5.35 2.03
C GLY A 206 14.50 -4.19 1.34
N TYR A 207 14.22 -4.05 0.04
CA TYR A 207 14.92 -3.08 -0.79
C TYR A 207 13.97 -2.40 -1.79
N GLU A 208 14.41 -1.26 -2.33
CA GLU A 208 13.82 -0.56 -3.46
C GLU A 208 14.81 -0.56 -4.63
N LEU A 209 14.33 -0.92 -5.82
CA LEU A 209 15.13 -0.89 -7.04
C LEU A 209 14.86 0.43 -7.77
N ILE A 210 15.83 1.34 -7.73
CA ILE A 210 15.65 2.68 -8.30
C ILE A 210 15.88 2.64 -9.80
N LYS A 211 14.83 2.98 -10.57
CA LYS A 211 14.94 3.13 -12.02
C LYS A 211 15.78 4.36 -12.36
N THR A 212 16.84 4.19 -13.15
CA THR A 212 17.85 5.23 -13.43
C THR A 212 17.90 5.67 -14.89
N GLY A 213 17.27 4.94 -15.78
CA GLY A 213 17.24 5.23 -17.21
C GLY A 213 15.95 4.80 -17.88
N PRO A 214 15.77 5.12 -19.17
CA PRO A 214 14.55 4.82 -19.92
C PRO A 214 14.39 3.33 -20.28
N GLY A 215 15.48 2.58 -20.35
CA GLY A 215 15.40 1.15 -20.68
C GLY A 215 14.69 0.32 -19.62
N HIS A 216 13.97 -0.73 -20.01
CA HIS A 216 13.10 -1.51 -19.14
C HIS A 216 13.81 -2.11 -17.91
N ASN A 217 15.11 -2.45 -18.07
CA ASN A 217 15.96 -3.06 -17.03
C ASN A 217 17.02 -2.09 -16.46
N GLU A 218 16.90 -0.81 -16.69
CA GLU A 218 17.87 0.17 -16.21
C GLU A 218 17.56 0.57 -14.76
N PHE A 219 17.98 -0.27 -13.84
CA PHE A 219 17.95 -0.01 -12.42
C PHE A 219 19.36 0.30 -11.90
N GLY A 220 19.47 1.33 -11.05
CA GLY A 220 20.71 1.72 -10.40
C GLY A 220 20.91 1.04 -9.05
N ASP A 221 21.52 1.77 -8.12
CA ASP A 221 21.78 1.26 -6.79
C ASP A 221 20.49 0.88 -6.07
N THR A 222 20.57 -0.21 -5.35
CA THR A 222 19.47 -0.69 -4.50
C THR A 222 19.41 0.12 -3.22
N VAL A 223 18.28 0.74 -2.93
CA VAL A 223 18.06 1.42 -1.65
C VAL A 223 17.61 0.41 -0.61
N VAL A 224 18.35 0.35 0.49
CA VAL A 224 18.07 -0.58 1.59
C VAL A 224 16.97 -0.01 2.48
N ASN A 225 15.89 -0.75 2.65
CA ASN A 225 14.76 -0.37 3.49
C ASN A 225 14.84 -0.99 4.87
N TYR A 226 14.73 -0.13 5.88
CA TYR A 226 14.70 -0.55 7.27
C TYR A 226 13.39 -0.15 7.95
N LEU A 227 12.88 -1.05 8.79
CA LEU A 227 11.94 -0.67 9.82
C LEU A 227 12.71 0.03 10.95
N THR A 228 12.35 1.27 11.20
CA THR A 228 12.89 2.08 12.31
C THR A 228 11.75 2.81 12.98
N ALA A 229 11.91 3.19 14.25
CA ALA A 229 10.96 4.08 14.89
C ALA A 229 10.89 5.42 14.11
N PRO A 230 9.70 6.03 13.98
CA PRO A 230 9.55 7.30 13.30
C PRO A 230 10.55 8.35 13.82
N SER A 231 10.99 9.25 12.93
CA SER A 231 11.76 10.43 13.35
C SER A 231 10.88 11.34 14.21
N SER A 232 11.47 12.22 15.01
CA SER A 232 10.74 13.18 15.85
C SER A 232 9.79 14.09 15.05
N SER A 233 10.03 14.29 13.75
CA SER A 233 9.15 15.06 12.85
C SER A 233 7.83 14.32 12.48
N PHE A 234 7.77 13.00 12.67
CA PHE A 234 6.60 12.17 12.40
C PHE A 234 6.04 11.50 13.65
N SER A 235 6.61 11.76 14.82
CA SER A 235 6.12 11.27 16.11
C SER A 235 5.56 12.41 16.93
N GLU A 236 4.41 12.19 17.55
CA GLU A 236 3.81 13.13 18.50
C GLU A 236 4.44 13.02 19.88
N LEU A 237 5.23 11.96 20.13
CA LEU A 237 5.90 11.73 21.39
C LEU A 237 7.18 12.56 21.48
N ASN A 238 7.41 13.18 22.62
CA ASN A 238 8.61 13.96 22.88
C ASN A 238 9.87 13.09 22.99
N ASP A 239 9.70 11.87 23.49
CA ASP A 239 10.75 10.88 23.66
C ASP A 239 10.28 9.50 23.11
N LYS A 240 11.17 8.80 22.40
CA LYS A 240 10.88 7.44 21.89
C LYS A 240 10.70 6.41 23.00
N SER A 241 11.21 6.67 24.21
CA SER A 241 10.98 5.83 25.40
C SER A 241 9.52 5.85 25.86
N GLU A 242 8.71 6.84 25.42
CA GLU A 242 7.27 6.89 25.69
C GLU A 242 6.46 5.94 24.79
N MET A 243 7.08 5.34 23.76
CA MET A 243 6.42 4.38 22.88
C MET A 243 6.10 3.10 23.62
N VAL A 244 4.81 2.77 23.72
CA VAL A 244 4.39 1.43 24.15
C VAL A 244 4.70 0.45 23.03
N LYS A 245 5.45 -0.58 23.33
CA LYS A 245 5.79 -1.70 22.43
C LYS A 245 5.18 -2.99 22.95
N TYR A 246 4.95 -3.92 22.02
CA TYR A 246 4.51 -5.27 22.31
C TYR A 246 5.41 -6.27 21.58
N THR A 247 6.14 -7.07 22.31
CA THR A 247 7.13 -8.03 21.78
C THR A 247 6.74 -9.49 21.98
N GLY A 248 5.51 -9.73 22.48
CA GLY A 248 4.91 -11.06 22.53
C GLY A 248 4.48 -11.55 21.14
N ASN A 249 3.82 -12.70 21.08
CA ASN A 249 3.38 -13.29 19.82
C ASN A 249 2.35 -12.42 19.09
N VAL A 250 2.55 -12.19 17.82
CA VAL A 250 1.68 -11.42 16.94
C VAL A 250 1.23 -12.26 15.76
N VAL A 251 -0.04 -12.21 15.44
CA VAL A 251 -0.59 -12.74 14.20
C VAL A 251 -1.07 -11.57 13.33
N VAL A 252 -0.68 -11.59 12.06
CA VAL A 252 -1.22 -10.65 11.06
C VAL A 252 -2.16 -11.41 10.14
N LEU A 253 -3.42 -10.94 10.00
CA LEU A 253 -4.38 -11.53 9.08
C LEU A 253 -4.32 -10.83 7.73
N SER A 254 -4.25 -11.63 6.67
CA SER A 254 -4.15 -11.18 5.28
C SER A 254 -5.19 -11.82 4.39
N ASN A 255 -5.62 -11.08 3.37
CA ASN A 255 -6.43 -11.58 2.27
C ASN A 255 -6.06 -10.88 0.95
N ARG A 256 -6.72 -11.26 -0.15
CA ARG A 256 -6.47 -10.68 -1.47
C ARG A 256 -6.75 -9.17 -1.55
N GLY A 257 -7.56 -8.61 -0.67
CA GLY A 257 -7.82 -7.16 -0.56
C GLY A 257 -6.67 -6.33 0.02
N VAL A 258 -5.64 -6.97 0.59
CA VAL A 258 -4.44 -6.28 1.14
C VAL A 258 -3.55 -5.83 -0.02
N TYR A 259 -3.45 -4.50 -0.24
CA TYR A 259 -2.75 -3.95 -1.42
C TYR A 259 -1.83 -2.78 -1.07
N SER A 260 -0.81 -2.51 -1.90
CA SER A 260 0.04 -1.31 -1.81
C SER A 260 0.73 -1.18 -0.43
N ALA A 261 0.56 -0.10 0.32
CA ALA A 261 1.16 0.08 1.65
C ALA A 261 0.76 -1.03 2.64
N ALA A 262 -0.45 -1.61 2.51
CA ALA A 262 -0.83 -2.76 3.34
C ALA A 262 -0.05 -4.03 2.96
N ASN A 263 0.28 -4.20 1.68
CA ASN A 263 1.21 -5.26 1.24
C ASN A 263 2.63 -5.02 1.77
N ASP A 264 3.11 -3.76 1.80
CA ASP A 264 4.38 -3.41 2.47
C ASP A 264 4.34 -3.69 3.98
N PHE A 265 3.17 -3.51 4.62
CA PHE A 265 2.98 -3.90 6.02
C PHE A 265 3.16 -5.41 6.22
N ILE A 266 2.56 -6.26 5.36
CA ILE A 266 2.79 -7.71 5.41
C ILE A 266 4.28 -8.03 5.23
N ARG A 267 4.95 -7.42 4.21
CA ARG A 267 6.39 -7.57 3.99
C ARG A 267 7.20 -7.22 5.24
N THR A 268 6.86 -6.09 5.85
CA THR A 268 7.54 -5.57 7.04
C THR A 268 7.33 -6.46 8.27
N MET A 269 6.10 -6.92 8.51
CA MET A 269 5.81 -7.75 9.67
C MET A 269 6.39 -9.17 9.56
N LYS A 270 6.47 -9.72 8.34
CA LYS A 270 7.03 -11.07 8.10
C LYS A 270 8.51 -11.23 8.44
N VAL A 271 9.27 -10.15 8.56
CA VAL A 271 10.70 -10.23 8.96
C VAL A 271 10.89 -10.20 10.48
N LEU A 272 9.83 -10.06 11.27
CA LEU A 272 9.89 -10.09 12.72
C LEU A 272 9.67 -11.52 13.24
N ASP A 273 10.58 -12.01 14.10
CA ASP A 273 10.58 -13.39 14.60
C ASP A 273 9.33 -13.76 15.41
N ASN A 274 8.68 -12.77 16.02
CA ASN A 274 7.48 -12.93 16.83
C ASN A 274 6.17 -12.84 16.03
N VAL A 275 6.25 -12.74 14.70
CA VAL A 275 5.09 -12.52 13.83
C VAL A 275 4.80 -13.75 12.96
N THR A 276 3.52 -14.12 12.89
CA THR A 276 3.00 -15.13 11.96
C THR A 276 1.89 -14.52 11.10
N VAL A 277 1.97 -14.67 9.78
CA VAL A 277 0.93 -14.22 8.85
C VAL A 277 0.00 -15.38 8.55
N ILE A 278 -1.31 -15.19 8.76
CA ILE A 278 -2.37 -16.19 8.57
C ILE A 278 -3.43 -15.64 7.60
N GLY A 279 -4.01 -16.53 6.78
CA GLY A 279 -5.08 -16.22 5.84
C GLY A 279 -4.70 -16.50 4.41
N ASP A 280 -4.98 -15.58 3.50
CA ASP A 280 -4.65 -15.76 2.08
C ASP A 280 -3.52 -14.81 1.64
N ARG A 281 -2.98 -15.09 0.44
CA ARG A 281 -2.00 -14.23 -0.23
C ARG A 281 -2.54 -12.81 -0.35
N SER A 282 -1.70 -11.80 -0.07
CA SER A 282 -2.06 -10.40 -0.29
C SER A 282 -2.25 -10.07 -1.78
N GLY A 283 -2.87 -8.93 -2.08
CA GLY A 283 -3.15 -8.48 -3.44
C GLY A 283 -1.96 -7.95 -4.20
N GLY A 284 -0.89 -7.59 -3.51
CA GLY A 284 0.32 -7.07 -4.16
C GLY A 284 0.40 -5.56 -4.26
N GLY A 285 0.75 -5.04 -5.45
CA GLY A 285 1.01 -3.61 -5.65
C GLY A 285 2.35 -3.20 -5.04
N GLY A 286 3.41 -3.96 -5.38
CA GLY A 286 4.77 -3.77 -4.84
C GLY A 286 5.57 -2.65 -5.49
N GLY A 287 4.99 -1.90 -6.44
CA GLY A 287 5.64 -0.76 -7.09
C GLY A 287 5.26 0.57 -6.46
N ILE A 288 6.25 1.38 -6.06
CA ILE A 288 5.99 2.76 -5.63
C ILE A 288 5.58 3.59 -6.84
N PRO A 289 4.39 4.20 -6.85
CA PRO A 289 3.89 4.90 -8.02
C PRO A 289 4.36 6.36 -8.07
N VAL A 290 4.49 6.85 -9.32
CA VAL A 290 4.76 8.26 -9.66
C VAL A 290 3.71 8.73 -10.65
N SER A 291 3.37 10.01 -10.63
CA SER A 291 2.41 10.62 -11.56
C SER A 291 3.11 11.54 -12.56
N TYR A 292 2.60 11.58 -13.79
CA TYR A 292 3.03 12.42 -14.88
C TYR A 292 1.80 13.11 -15.49
N GLU A 293 2.01 14.27 -16.13
CA GLU A 293 0.97 15.03 -16.79
C GLU A 293 1.11 14.91 -18.32
N LEU A 294 -0.02 14.81 -19.03
CA LEU A 294 -0.09 14.80 -20.49
C LEU A 294 -0.37 16.22 -21.02
N PRO A 295 -0.11 16.51 -22.31
CA PRO A 295 -0.32 17.84 -22.91
C PRO A 295 -1.75 18.40 -22.74
N ASN A 296 -2.76 17.54 -22.66
CA ASN A 296 -4.15 17.91 -22.43
C ASN A 296 -4.52 18.11 -20.95
N GLY A 297 -3.54 18.02 -20.02
CA GLY A 297 -3.74 18.15 -18.57
C GLY A 297 -4.26 16.89 -17.89
N TRP A 298 -4.34 15.74 -18.59
CA TRP A 298 -4.63 14.47 -17.95
C TRP A 298 -3.43 14.01 -17.14
N SER A 299 -3.67 13.20 -16.10
CA SER A 299 -2.59 12.65 -15.27
C SER A 299 -2.54 11.13 -15.40
N VAL A 300 -1.36 10.60 -15.68
CA VAL A 300 -1.10 9.16 -15.60
C VAL A 300 -0.26 8.86 -14.36
N ARG A 301 -0.67 7.86 -13.59
CA ARG A 301 0.06 7.31 -12.45
C ARG A 301 0.51 5.90 -12.82
N LEU A 302 1.75 5.54 -12.50
CA LEU A 302 2.31 4.23 -12.80
C LEU A 302 3.37 3.81 -11.78
N SER A 303 3.58 2.49 -11.61
CA SER A 303 4.63 1.92 -10.76
C SER A 303 6.00 2.16 -11.37
N LYS A 304 6.88 2.88 -10.64
CA LYS A 304 8.24 3.21 -11.09
C LYS A 304 9.33 2.50 -10.31
N THR A 305 9.16 2.32 -9.01
CA THR A 305 10.19 1.77 -8.13
C THR A 305 9.70 0.45 -7.53
N PRO A 306 10.21 -0.70 -8.00
CA PRO A 306 9.87 -1.98 -7.40
C PRO A 306 10.34 -2.09 -5.96
N MET A 307 9.47 -2.57 -5.07
CA MET A 307 9.83 -3.04 -3.74
C MET A 307 10.01 -4.55 -3.74
N VAL A 308 11.14 -5.01 -3.21
CA VAL A 308 11.45 -6.42 -3.03
C VAL A 308 11.67 -6.75 -1.55
N ASP A 309 11.48 -8.00 -1.19
CA ASP A 309 11.72 -8.48 0.17
C ASP A 309 13.23 -8.65 0.48
N VAL A 310 13.56 -9.16 1.66
CA VAL A 310 14.95 -9.41 2.10
C VAL A 310 15.69 -10.43 1.24
N ASN A 311 14.97 -11.25 0.47
CA ASN A 311 15.50 -12.24 -0.45
C ASN A 311 15.49 -11.75 -1.91
N MET A 312 15.27 -10.47 -2.15
CA MET A 312 15.15 -9.86 -3.49
C MET A 312 13.95 -10.36 -4.31
N VAL A 313 12.90 -10.86 -3.66
CA VAL A 313 11.67 -11.30 -4.33
C VAL A 313 10.71 -10.14 -4.46
N HIS A 314 10.21 -9.91 -5.68
CA HIS A 314 9.19 -8.89 -5.94
C HIS A 314 7.90 -9.17 -5.18
N THR A 315 7.30 -8.11 -4.64
CA THR A 315 6.04 -8.18 -3.89
C THR A 315 4.82 -7.75 -4.71
N GLU A 316 5.01 -7.53 -6.01
CA GLU A 316 3.98 -7.03 -6.93
C GLU A 316 2.76 -7.97 -7.04
N PHE A 317 2.97 -9.28 -7.06
CA PHE A 317 1.89 -10.27 -7.12
C PHE A 317 1.41 -10.75 -5.75
N GLY A 318 1.76 -10.02 -4.69
CA GLY A 318 1.37 -10.32 -3.32
C GLY A 318 2.38 -11.20 -2.58
N ILE A 319 2.12 -11.35 -1.29
CA ILE A 319 2.97 -12.07 -0.34
C ILE A 319 2.12 -13.18 0.28
N ASP A 320 2.64 -14.41 0.23
CA ASP A 320 1.98 -15.56 0.84
C ASP A 320 1.97 -15.45 2.38
N PRO A 321 0.98 -16.05 3.05
CA PRO A 321 1.02 -16.29 4.48
C PRO A 321 2.30 -17.03 4.91
N THR A 322 2.54 -17.13 6.19
CA THR A 322 3.56 -18.04 6.74
C THR A 322 3.28 -19.46 6.29
N GLU A 323 4.31 -20.23 5.96
CA GLU A 323 4.17 -21.61 5.50
C GLU A 323 3.30 -22.45 6.47
N GLY A 324 2.30 -23.13 5.93
CA GLY A 324 1.33 -23.92 6.71
C GLY A 324 0.18 -23.10 7.32
N PHE A 325 0.10 -21.78 7.03
CA PHE A 325 -0.94 -20.91 7.59
C PHE A 325 -1.87 -20.29 6.52
N LYS A 326 -1.89 -20.83 5.31
CA LYS A 326 -2.92 -20.49 4.35
C LYS A 326 -4.26 -21.04 4.80
N VAL A 327 -5.25 -20.14 4.94
CA VAL A 327 -6.62 -20.46 5.35
C VAL A 327 -7.56 -19.54 4.59
N ASP A 328 -8.65 -20.09 4.07
CA ASP A 328 -9.74 -19.34 3.49
C ASP A 328 -10.97 -19.40 4.42
N MET A 329 -11.84 -18.40 4.38
CA MET A 329 -13.14 -18.45 5.04
C MET A 329 -14.02 -19.52 4.40
N ALA A 330 -14.84 -20.19 5.21
CA ALA A 330 -15.82 -21.12 4.69
C ALA A 330 -16.90 -20.38 3.87
N GLU A 331 -17.42 -21.02 2.82
CA GLU A 331 -18.48 -20.45 1.97
C GLU A 331 -19.76 -20.13 2.76
N ASP A 332 -20.02 -20.86 3.83
CA ASP A 332 -21.17 -20.70 4.72
C ASP A 332 -20.86 -19.84 5.97
N ALA A 333 -19.75 -19.12 6.00
CA ALA A 333 -19.32 -18.28 7.12
C ALA A 333 -20.42 -17.29 7.56
N HIS A 334 -21.18 -16.72 6.61
CA HIS A 334 -22.31 -15.82 6.88
C HIS A 334 -23.51 -16.52 7.57
N ILE A 335 -23.63 -17.86 7.43
CA ILE A 335 -24.65 -18.67 8.07
C ILE A 335 -24.20 -19.13 9.45
N THR A 336 -22.97 -19.63 9.52
CA THR A 336 -22.38 -20.16 10.76
C THR A 336 -21.93 -19.07 11.73
N GLY A 337 -21.73 -17.83 11.23
CA GLY A 337 -21.20 -16.72 11.99
C GLY A 337 -19.74 -16.91 12.41
N ARG A 338 -18.96 -17.75 11.69
CA ARG A 338 -17.58 -18.07 12.03
C ARG A 338 -16.61 -17.58 10.98
N ASP A 339 -15.52 -16.99 11.45
CA ASP A 339 -14.37 -16.58 10.64
C ASP A 339 -13.22 -17.60 10.85
N ALA A 340 -13.06 -18.53 9.90
CA ALA A 340 -12.08 -19.60 10.00
C ALA A 340 -10.64 -19.08 10.07
N ILE A 341 -10.36 -17.90 9.48
CA ILE A 341 -9.04 -17.26 9.52
C ILE A 341 -8.77 -16.72 10.92
N LEU A 342 -9.76 -16.05 11.52
CA LEU A 342 -9.66 -15.52 12.89
C LEU A 342 -9.61 -16.66 13.91
N ASP A 343 -10.43 -17.70 13.75
CA ASP A 343 -10.40 -18.90 14.60
C ASP A 343 -9.01 -19.54 14.58
N ARG A 344 -8.40 -19.69 13.40
CA ARG A 344 -7.06 -20.25 13.25
C ARG A 344 -6.00 -19.41 13.95
N ALA A 345 -6.14 -18.08 13.93
CA ALA A 345 -5.23 -17.18 14.64
C ALA A 345 -5.35 -17.32 16.16
N ILE A 346 -6.58 -17.41 16.66
CA ILE A 346 -6.85 -17.64 18.10
C ILE A 346 -6.26 -18.97 18.55
N GLU A 347 -6.54 -20.06 17.82
CA GLU A 347 -5.97 -21.39 18.13
C GLU A 347 -4.44 -21.37 18.17
N TYR A 348 -3.81 -20.72 17.20
CA TYR A 348 -2.36 -20.59 17.14
C TYR A 348 -1.80 -19.86 18.36
N LEU A 349 -2.37 -18.71 18.73
CA LEU A 349 -1.91 -17.95 19.89
C LEU A 349 -2.15 -18.69 21.22
N LEU A 350 -3.20 -19.50 21.31
CA LEU A 350 -3.45 -20.32 22.49
C LEU A 350 -2.48 -21.51 22.63
N SER A 351 -1.83 -21.90 21.53
CA SER A 351 -0.85 -23.00 21.51
C SER A 351 0.57 -22.56 21.87
N LYS A 352 0.80 -21.24 22.04
CA LYS A 352 2.12 -20.65 22.37
C LYS A 352 2.25 -20.41 23.86
#